data_e7c4c43971eeae3d268b482d27007651
#
_entry.id   e7c4c43971eeae3d268b482d27007651
#
_cell.length_a   1.000
_cell.length_b   1.000
_cell.length_c   1.000
_cell.angle_alpha   90.00
_cell.angle_beta   90.00
_cell.angle_gamma   90.00
#
_symmetry.space_group_name_H-M   'P 1'
#
loop_
_entity.id
_entity.type
_entity.pdbx_description
1 polymer ?
#
loop_
_entity_poly.entity_id
_entity_poly.type
_entity_poly.pdbx_seq_one_letter_code
_entity_poly.pdbx_strand_id
1 'polypeptide(L)'
;MQDFIKIDSNNMMFSYKNIRLEQRVEVIENLEKLYAKLKETNELPKTIIEIGMNHGGFSLVLNDSILSKNAEIYCFDITDRNFANNLKDTKIRWYINDIFQVESFVKDLIQRDGKTLLFCDGGNKVKEFNTFAKYLKSGDLIFTHDYYKNEEEYEKHKTTRWSWLESKESDLTSTSKIYNLQPFMQDEFEKCVWSCKIKA
;
A
#
# COMPACT_ATOMS: atom_id res chain seq x y z
N MET A 1 1.08 -8.13 18.25
CA MET A 1 1.26 -6.72 18.69
C MET A 1 2.56 -6.44 19.47
N GLN A 2 3.33 -7.45 19.87
CA GLN A 2 4.62 -7.25 20.60
C GLN A 2 5.74 -6.63 19.76
N ASP A 3 5.62 -6.64 18.42
CA ASP A 3 6.69 -6.19 17.49
C ASP A 3 6.60 -4.72 17.09
N PHE A 4 5.56 -4.01 17.58
CA PHE A 4 5.36 -2.59 17.31
C PHE A 4 5.86 -1.73 18.44
N ILE A 5 6.78 -0.84 18.15
CA ILE A 5 7.28 0.16 19.09
C ILE A 5 7.01 1.54 18.50
N LYS A 6 6.35 2.40 19.25
CA LYS A 6 6.15 3.80 18.89
C LYS A 6 7.48 4.54 18.98
N ILE A 7 7.88 5.22 17.90
CA ILE A 7 9.17 5.92 17.84
C ILE A 7 9.01 7.41 18.18
N ASP A 8 7.86 8.04 17.88
CA ASP A 8 7.65 9.45 18.17
C ASP A 8 6.39 9.71 19.03
N SER A 9 6.37 10.93 19.65
CA SER A 9 5.30 11.33 20.56
C SER A 9 3.96 11.59 19.84
N ASN A 10 3.95 11.79 18.52
CA ASN A 10 2.80 12.23 17.75
C ASN A 10 2.01 11.07 17.10
N ASN A 11 2.28 9.82 17.45
CA ASN A 11 1.65 8.61 16.90
C ASN A 11 1.80 8.38 15.40
N MET A 12 2.76 9.05 14.75
CA MET A 12 2.89 9.01 13.29
C MET A 12 4.02 8.10 12.80
N MET A 13 4.94 7.69 13.69
CA MET A 13 6.02 6.78 13.34
C MET A 13 6.12 5.64 14.33
N PHE A 14 6.25 4.46 13.78
CA PHE A 14 6.42 3.22 14.52
C PHE A 14 7.68 2.51 14.04
N SER A 15 8.13 1.50 14.76
CA SER A 15 8.98 0.45 14.23
C SER A 15 8.23 -0.88 14.27
N TYR A 16 8.48 -1.69 13.29
CA TYR A 16 8.07 -3.08 13.25
C TYR A 16 9.32 -3.95 13.18
N LYS A 17 9.50 -4.85 14.13
CA LYS A 17 10.72 -5.66 14.25
C LYS A 17 12.01 -4.83 14.20
N ASN A 18 12.02 -3.69 14.89
CA ASN A 18 13.10 -2.69 14.91
C ASN A 18 13.39 -1.99 13.57
N ILE A 19 12.55 -2.16 12.56
CA ILE A 19 12.64 -1.44 11.30
C ILE A 19 11.61 -0.31 11.28
N ARG A 20 12.03 0.90 10.88
CA ARG A 20 11.17 2.08 10.81
C ARG A 20 9.96 1.82 9.90
N LEU A 21 8.79 2.17 10.38
CA LEU A 21 7.50 2.02 9.75
C LEU A 21 6.80 3.38 9.73
N GLU A 22 6.64 3.96 8.55
CA GLU A 22 5.91 5.22 8.34
C GLU A 22 4.45 4.92 7.95
N GLN A 23 3.77 4.22 8.84
CA GLN A 23 2.37 3.83 8.69
C GLN A 23 1.66 3.94 10.02
N ARG A 24 0.36 4.16 9.98
CA ARG A 24 -0.48 4.02 11.15
C ARG A 24 -0.66 2.54 11.50
N VAL A 25 -0.67 2.25 12.80
CA VAL A 25 -0.79 0.87 13.29
C VAL A 25 -2.12 0.21 12.88
N GLU A 26 -3.16 1.01 12.68
CA GLU A 26 -4.48 0.55 12.26
C GLU A 26 -4.47 -0.13 10.87
N VAL A 27 -3.43 0.09 10.07
CA VAL A 27 -3.29 -0.59 8.76
C VAL A 27 -3.27 -2.11 8.92
N ILE A 28 -2.71 -2.62 10.03
CA ILE A 28 -2.60 -4.06 10.29
C ILE A 28 -3.96 -4.70 10.47
N GLU A 29 -4.79 -4.09 11.35
CA GLU A 29 -6.16 -4.56 11.54
C GLU A 29 -6.97 -4.51 10.24
N ASN A 30 -6.73 -3.50 9.42
CA ASN A 30 -7.40 -3.36 8.14
C ASN A 30 -6.92 -4.40 7.11
N LEU A 31 -5.65 -4.81 7.13
CA LEU A 31 -5.16 -5.93 6.32
C LEU A 31 -5.77 -7.26 6.76
N GLU A 32 -5.98 -7.47 8.07
CA GLU A 32 -6.69 -8.66 8.57
C GLU A 32 -8.17 -8.69 8.15
N LYS A 33 -8.87 -7.54 8.24
CA LYS A 33 -10.25 -7.39 7.75
C LYS A 33 -10.33 -7.61 6.24
N LEU A 34 -9.36 -7.09 5.49
CA LEU A 34 -9.25 -7.30 4.05
C LEU A 34 -9.11 -8.78 3.72
N TYR A 35 -8.22 -9.49 4.44
CA TYR A 35 -8.09 -10.94 4.28
C TYR A 35 -9.40 -11.67 4.52
N ALA A 36 -10.10 -11.36 5.60
CA ALA A 36 -11.38 -12.00 5.92
C ALA A 36 -12.39 -11.80 4.77
N LYS A 37 -12.51 -10.56 4.26
CA LYS A 37 -13.40 -10.21 3.17
C LYS A 37 -13.06 -10.91 1.84
N LEU A 38 -11.78 -10.96 1.48
CA LEU A 38 -11.32 -11.65 0.26
C LEU A 38 -11.45 -13.17 0.36
N LYS A 39 -11.31 -13.72 1.57
CA LYS A 39 -11.50 -15.15 1.83
C LYS A 39 -12.95 -15.59 1.63
N GLU A 40 -13.93 -14.75 2.01
CA GLU A 40 -15.36 -15.04 1.81
C GLU A 40 -15.71 -15.27 0.33
N THR A 41 -15.04 -14.55 -0.58
CA THR A 41 -15.21 -14.68 -2.04
C THR A 41 -14.23 -15.65 -2.69
N ASN A 42 -13.34 -16.29 -1.90
CA ASN A 42 -12.24 -17.12 -2.38
C ASN A 42 -11.27 -16.39 -3.35
N GLU A 43 -11.09 -15.09 -3.15
CA GLU A 43 -10.30 -14.21 -4.02
C GLU A 43 -9.02 -13.70 -3.34
N LEU A 44 -8.31 -14.58 -2.64
CA LEU A 44 -7.04 -14.22 -1.98
C LEU A 44 -5.98 -13.80 -3.00
N PRO A 45 -5.12 -12.82 -2.65
CA PRO A 45 -4.12 -12.30 -3.56
C PRO A 45 -3.07 -13.36 -3.90
N LYS A 46 -2.57 -13.30 -5.13
CA LYS A 46 -1.40 -14.04 -5.62
C LYS A 46 -0.19 -13.15 -5.81
N THR A 47 -0.40 -11.86 -5.98
CA THR A 47 0.65 -10.86 -6.16
C THR A 47 0.39 -9.67 -5.24
N ILE A 48 1.41 -9.25 -4.50
CA ILE A 48 1.40 -8.03 -3.70
C ILE A 48 2.56 -7.18 -4.22
N ILE A 49 2.28 -5.94 -4.57
CA ILE A 49 3.26 -4.98 -5.08
C ILE A 49 3.25 -3.76 -4.16
N GLU A 50 4.41 -3.37 -3.65
CA GLU A 50 4.63 -2.15 -2.86
C GLU A 50 5.56 -1.22 -3.63
N ILE A 51 5.14 0.02 -3.82
CA ILE A 51 5.94 1.11 -4.38
C ILE A 51 6.28 2.06 -3.23
N GLY A 52 7.58 2.28 -2.98
CA GLY A 52 8.04 3.09 -1.86
C GLY A 52 8.22 2.29 -0.57
N MET A 53 9.32 1.57 -0.46
CA MET A 53 9.63 0.73 0.71
C MET A 53 10.12 1.54 1.90
N ASN A 54 10.70 2.71 1.65
CA ASN A 54 11.41 3.50 2.65
C ASN A 54 12.47 2.66 3.40
N HIS A 55 12.27 2.32 4.67
CA HIS A 55 13.17 1.44 5.44
C HIS A 55 12.77 -0.06 5.39
N GLY A 56 11.66 -0.40 4.75
CA GLY A 56 11.15 -1.77 4.64
C GLY A 56 10.20 -2.19 5.78
N GLY A 57 9.81 -1.27 6.65
CA GLY A 57 8.91 -1.60 7.77
C GLY A 57 7.54 -2.07 7.31
N PHE A 58 6.93 -1.39 6.32
CA PHE A 58 5.65 -1.82 5.77
C PHE A 58 5.79 -3.08 4.92
N SER A 59 6.89 -3.22 4.18
CA SER A 59 7.22 -4.46 3.48
C SER A 59 7.22 -5.67 4.43
N LEU A 60 7.80 -5.53 5.64
CA LEU A 60 7.77 -6.58 6.67
C LEU A 60 6.35 -6.87 7.18
N VAL A 61 5.55 -5.82 7.41
CA VAL A 61 4.13 -5.98 7.77
C VAL A 61 3.39 -6.77 6.71
N LEU A 62 3.59 -6.44 5.42
CA LEU A 62 2.99 -7.18 4.30
C LEU A 62 3.48 -8.64 4.26
N ASN A 63 4.78 -8.88 4.47
CA ASN A 63 5.35 -10.23 4.50
C ASN A 63 4.76 -11.11 5.59
N ASP A 64 4.54 -10.54 6.77
CA ASP A 64 4.03 -11.28 7.93
C ASP A 64 2.51 -11.33 7.98
N SER A 65 1.85 -10.53 7.14
CA SER A 65 0.39 -10.55 7.01
C SER A 65 -0.10 -11.90 6.49
N ILE A 66 -1.26 -12.32 6.97
CA ILE A 66 -1.96 -13.49 6.46
C ILE A 66 -2.31 -13.38 4.96
N LEU A 67 -2.45 -12.16 4.43
CA LEU A 67 -2.68 -11.88 3.01
C LEU A 67 -1.55 -12.45 2.13
N SER A 68 -0.34 -12.42 2.64
CA SER A 68 0.84 -12.84 1.88
C SER A 68 1.05 -14.36 1.86
N LYS A 69 0.31 -15.15 2.63
CA LYS A 69 0.57 -16.59 2.82
C LYS A 69 0.79 -17.35 1.52
N ASN A 70 0.00 -17.02 0.49
CA ASN A 70 0.04 -17.66 -0.83
C ASN A 70 0.34 -16.64 -1.95
N ALA A 71 0.86 -15.46 -1.62
CA ALA A 71 1.20 -14.42 -2.57
C ALA A 71 2.71 -14.24 -2.69
N GLU A 72 3.18 -13.88 -3.88
CA GLU A 72 4.50 -13.32 -4.12
C GLU A 72 4.49 -11.83 -3.77
N ILE A 73 5.55 -11.33 -3.14
CA ILE A 73 5.68 -9.93 -2.75
C ILE A 73 6.82 -9.29 -3.54
N TYR A 74 6.51 -8.18 -4.19
CA TYR A 74 7.43 -7.38 -4.97
C TYR A 74 7.44 -5.95 -4.44
N CYS A 75 8.60 -5.47 -4.03
CA CYS A 75 8.74 -4.14 -3.45
C CYS A 75 9.75 -3.32 -4.26
N PHE A 76 9.46 -2.04 -4.44
CA PHE A 76 10.26 -1.12 -5.24
C PHE A 76 10.60 0.14 -4.46
N ASP A 77 11.85 0.60 -4.57
CA ASP A 77 12.28 1.90 -4.08
C ASP A 77 13.37 2.46 -4.99
N ILE A 78 13.53 3.78 -5.01
CA ILE A 78 14.62 4.43 -5.75
C ILE A 78 15.92 4.45 -4.98
N THR A 79 15.88 4.20 -3.67
CA THR A 79 17.04 4.29 -2.76
C THR A 79 17.18 3.02 -1.95
N ASP A 80 18.38 2.42 -1.96
CA ASP A 80 18.68 1.34 -1.04
C ASP A 80 18.91 1.88 0.38
N ARG A 81 18.08 1.45 1.30
CA ARG A 81 18.16 1.77 2.73
C ARG A 81 18.54 0.53 3.56
N ASN A 82 19.51 -0.22 3.07
CA ASN A 82 20.02 -1.44 3.71
C ASN A 82 19.00 -2.61 3.69
N PHE A 83 18.27 -2.75 2.60
CA PHE A 83 17.23 -3.77 2.47
C PHE A 83 17.77 -5.20 2.59
N ALA A 84 19.00 -5.46 2.13
CA ALA A 84 19.62 -6.78 2.27
C ALA A 84 19.69 -7.26 3.73
N ASN A 85 19.85 -6.34 4.69
CA ASN A 85 19.81 -6.65 6.12
C ASN A 85 18.40 -6.56 6.71
N ASN A 86 17.64 -5.52 6.33
CA ASN A 86 16.33 -5.26 6.90
C ASN A 86 15.30 -6.33 6.50
N LEU A 87 15.42 -6.90 5.29
CA LEU A 87 14.49 -7.86 4.71
C LEU A 87 15.07 -9.27 4.57
N LYS A 88 16.22 -9.54 5.21
CA LYS A 88 16.75 -10.91 5.25
C LYS A 88 15.71 -11.84 5.88
N ASP A 89 15.74 -13.09 5.48
CA ASP A 89 14.83 -14.14 5.96
C ASP A 89 13.34 -13.90 5.60
N THR A 90 13.07 -13.01 4.65
CA THR A 90 11.73 -12.80 4.07
C THR A 90 11.61 -13.43 2.68
N LYS A 91 10.38 -13.54 2.19
CA LYS A 91 10.10 -13.94 0.79
C LYS A 91 9.96 -12.74 -0.16
N ILE A 92 10.25 -11.53 0.31
CA ILE A 92 10.14 -10.30 -0.46
C ILE A 92 11.19 -10.27 -1.56
N ARG A 93 10.76 -9.98 -2.80
CA ARG A 93 11.64 -9.62 -3.91
C ARG A 93 11.65 -8.11 -4.03
N TRP A 94 12.78 -7.49 -3.74
CA TRP A 94 12.91 -6.03 -3.77
C TRP A 94 13.84 -5.56 -4.89
N TYR A 95 13.54 -4.37 -5.40
CA TYR A 95 14.21 -3.77 -6.55
C TYR A 95 14.52 -2.30 -6.28
N ILE A 96 15.76 -1.89 -6.54
CA ILE A 96 16.18 -0.49 -6.46
C ILE A 96 16.06 0.11 -7.84
N ASN A 97 14.89 0.67 -8.14
CA ASN A 97 14.58 1.26 -9.43
C ASN A 97 13.52 2.36 -9.27
N ASP A 98 13.60 3.38 -10.13
CA ASP A 98 12.45 4.24 -10.36
C ASP A 98 11.33 3.41 -11.00
N ILE A 99 10.19 3.35 -10.33
CA ILE A 99 9.05 2.51 -10.72
C ILE A 99 8.56 2.83 -12.15
N PHE A 100 8.70 4.08 -12.59
CA PHE A 100 8.29 4.50 -13.91
C PHE A 100 9.27 4.05 -15.02
N GLN A 101 10.53 3.78 -14.69
CA GLN A 101 11.51 3.21 -15.62
C GLN A 101 11.32 1.71 -15.82
N VAL A 102 10.68 1.04 -14.89
CA VAL A 102 10.36 -0.39 -14.94
C VAL A 102 8.87 -0.68 -15.12
N GLU A 103 8.11 0.27 -15.66
CA GLU A 103 6.65 0.19 -15.88
C GLU A 103 6.23 -1.11 -16.57
N SER A 104 6.97 -1.55 -17.60
CA SER A 104 6.67 -2.81 -18.30
C SER A 104 6.75 -4.02 -17.39
N PHE A 105 7.77 -4.09 -16.53
CA PHE A 105 7.93 -5.18 -15.58
C PHE A 105 6.79 -5.18 -14.53
N VAL A 106 6.43 -4.01 -14.01
CA VAL A 106 5.30 -3.89 -13.07
C VAL A 106 3.98 -4.26 -13.72
N LYS A 107 3.75 -3.84 -14.98
CA LYS A 107 2.62 -4.30 -15.79
C LYS A 107 2.55 -5.82 -15.85
N ASP A 108 3.68 -6.48 -16.16
CA ASP A 108 3.73 -7.94 -16.28
C ASP A 108 3.42 -8.62 -14.95
N LEU A 109 3.83 -8.03 -13.81
CA LEU A 109 3.47 -8.52 -12.48
C LEU A 109 1.96 -8.39 -12.22
N ILE A 110 1.37 -7.24 -12.55
CA ILE A 110 -0.07 -6.99 -12.37
C ILE A 110 -0.91 -7.92 -13.24
N GLN A 111 -0.45 -8.22 -14.45
CA GLN A 111 -1.16 -9.06 -15.42
C GLN A 111 -1.05 -10.57 -15.17
N ARG A 112 -0.29 -11.00 -14.15
CA ARG A 112 -0.23 -12.42 -13.76
C ARG A 112 -1.58 -12.95 -13.31
N ASP A 113 -1.74 -14.26 -13.37
CA ASP A 113 -2.94 -14.93 -12.90
C ASP A 113 -3.20 -14.67 -11.41
N GLY A 114 -4.47 -14.53 -11.07
CA GLY A 114 -4.95 -14.26 -9.72
C GLY A 114 -4.98 -12.77 -9.38
N LYS A 115 -5.45 -12.46 -8.18
CA LYS A 115 -5.66 -11.11 -7.69
C LYS A 115 -4.34 -10.43 -7.34
N THR A 116 -4.22 -9.16 -7.72
CA THR A 116 -3.11 -8.27 -7.33
C THR A 116 -3.57 -7.24 -6.30
N LEU A 117 -2.73 -7.02 -5.28
CA LEU A 117 -2.80 -5.86 -4.40
C LEU A 117 -1.64 -4.93 -4.75
N LEU A 118 -1.93 -3.70 -5.15
CA LEU A 118 -0.93 -2.69 -5.50
C LEU A 118 -0.99 -1.53 -4.51
N PHE A 119 0.09 -1.32 -3.76
CA PHE A 119 0.27 -0.25 -2.78
C PHE A 119 1.14 0.86 -3.37
N CYS A 120 0.56 2.05 -3.59
CA CYS A 120 1.24 3.25 -4.06
C CYS A 120 1.62 4.10 -2.84
N ASP A 121 2.86 4.00 -2.41
CA ASP A 121 3.45 4.70 -1.26
C ASP A 121 4.83 5.30 -1.58
N GLY A 122 5.12 5.49 -2.86
CA GLY A 122 6.37 6.09 -3.31
C GLY A 122 6.37 7.61 -3.26
N GLY A 123 7.30 8.22 -3.99
CA GLY A 123 7.50 9.67 -3.99
C GLY A 123 6.44 10.46 -4.77
N ASN A 124 5.57 9.83 -5.56
CA ASN A 124 4.47 10.48 -6.28
C ASN A 124 3.27 9.54 -6.42
N LYS A 125 2.57 9.38 -5.33
CA LYS A 125 1.46 8.42 -5.17
C LYS A 125 0.33 8.61 -6.17
N VAL A 126 0.00 9.85 -6.51
CA VAL A 126 -1.02 10.18 -7.53
C VAL A 126 -0.56 9.73 -8.92
N LYS A 127 0.70 9.99 -9.28
CA LYS A 127 1.25 9.53 -10.56
C LYS A 127 1.34 8.01 -10.62
N GLU A 128 1.74 7.36 -9.53
CA GLU A 128 1.77 5.90 -9.42
C GLU A 128 0.38 5.30 -9.65
N PHE A 129 -0.63 5.79 -8.93
CA PHE A 129 -2.03 5.39 -9.10
C PHE A 129 -2.48 5.57 -10.56
N ASN A 130 -2.28 6.76 -11.13
CA ASN A 130 -2.72 7.08 -12.49
C ASN A 130 -1.99 6.24 -13.55
N THR A 131 -0.72 5.90 -13.33
CA THR A 131 0.08 5.10 -14.26
C THR A 131 -0.36 3.64 -14.27
N PHE A 132 -0.57 3.05 -13.08
CA PHE A 132 -0.75 1.61 -12.97
C PHE A 132 -2.21 1.14 -12.98
N ALA A 133 -3.17 2.04 -12.69
CA ALA A 133 -4.60 1.73 -12.71
C ALA A 133 -5.08 1.08 -14.03
N LYS A 134 -4.48 1.47 -15.17
CA LYS A 134 -4.81 0.92 -16.50
C LYS A 134 -4.47 -0.56 -16.68
N TYR A 135 -3.58 -1.10 -15.84
CA TYR A 135 -3.13 -2.50 -15.94
C TYR A 135 -3.88 -3.45 -15.02
N LEU A 136 -4.68 -2.93 -14.09
CA LEU A 136 -5.44 -3.75 -13.15
C LEU A 136 -6.48 -4.60 -13.86
N LYS A 137 -6.58 -5.86 -13.44
CA LYS A 137 -7.62 -6.80 -13.85
C LYS A 137 -8.85 -6.65 -12.95
N SER A 138 -10.03 -7.08 -13.41
CA SER A 138 -11.22 -7.14 -12.57
C SER A 138 -10.92 -7.88 -11.25
N GLY A 139 -11.32 -7.28 -10.15
CA GLY A 139 -11.07 -7.76 -8.80
C GLY A 139 -9.74 -7.34 -8.18
N ASP A 140 -8.76 -6.81 -8.94
CA ASP A 140 -7.52 -6.27 -8.37
C ASP A 140 -7.79 -5.05 -7.50
N LEU A 141 -6.93 -4.83 -6.49
CA LEU A 141 -7.02 -3.69 -5.58
C LEU A 141 -5.84 -2.76 -5.75
N ILE A 142 -6.10 -1.45 -5.69
CA ILE A 142 -5.08 -0.41 -5.68
C ILE A 142 -5.27 0.49 -4.46
N PHE A 143 -4.16 0.78 -3.79
CA PHE A 143 -4.11 1.59 -2.57
C PHE A 143 -3.22 2.81 -2.81
N THR A 144 -3.57 3.94 -2.17
CA THR A 144 -2.76 5.16 -2.25
C THR A 144 -2.61 5.73 -0.86
N HIS A 145 -1.37 5.87 -0.37
CA HIS A 145 -1.05 6.39 0.96
C HIS A 145 -1.07 7.93 1.03
N ASP A 146 -0.92 8.48 2.23
CA ASP A 146 -1.03 9.91 2.54
C ASP A 146 -2.32 10.53 1.98
N TYR A 147 -3.39 9.75 2.08
CA TYR A 147 -4.69 10.06 1.51
C TYR A 147 -5.63 10.70 2.52
N TYR A 148 -6.30 11.75 2.08
CA TYR A 148 -7.50 12.28 2.71
C TYR A 148 -8.57 12.52 1.65
N LYS A 149 -9.83 12.38 2.02
CA LYS A 149 -10.95 12.60 1.11
C LYS A 149 -10.91 13.99 0.46
N ASN A 150 -10.55 15.02 1.24
CA ASN A 150 -10.40 16.40 0.81
C ASN A 150 -9.54 17.19 1.81
N GLU A 151 -9.28 18.47 1.51
CA GLU A 151 -8.50 19.39 2.33
C GLU A 151 -9.12 19.67 3.69
N GLU A 152 -10.45 19.73 3.80
CA GLU A 152 -11.16 19.94 5.05
C GLU A 152 -10.93 18.79 6.04
N GLU A 153 -11.03 17.55 5.57
CA GLU A 153 -10.72 16.37 6.40
C GLU A 153 -9.25 16.30 6.80
N TYR A 154 -8.33 16.72 5.93
CA TYR A 154 -6.92 16.85 6.29
C TYR A 154 -6.72 17.90 7.41
N GLU A 155 -7.19 19.12 7.22
CA GLU A 155 -7.05 20.20 8.20
C GLU A 155 -7.60 19.82 9.58
N LYS A 156 -8.72 19.09 9.61
CA LYS A 156 -9.34 18.59 10.83
C LYS A 156 -8.51 17.53 11.56
N HIS A 157 -7.74 16.74 10.82
CA HIS A 157 -7.09 15.53 11.35
C HIS A 157 -5.56 15.54 11.27
N LYS A 158 -4.91 16.53 10.65
CA LYS A 158 -3.46 16.56 10.42
C LYS A 158 -2.61 16.47 11.69
N THR A 159 -3.12 16.96 12.83
CA THR A 159 -2.41 16.91 14.12
C THR A 159 -2.71 15.67 14.95
N THR A 160 -3.76 14.92 14.62
CA THR A 160 -4.22 13.78 15.42
C THR A 160 -4.15 12.45 14.69
N ARG A 161 -4.14 12.47 13.36
CA ARG A 161 -4.11 11.27 12.52
C ARG A 161 -2.80 11.17 11.75
N TRP A 162 -2.54 12.11 10.81
CA TRP A 162 -1.37 12.08 9.95
C TRP A 162 -1.09 13.47 9.37
N SER A 163 0.17 13.91 9.39
CA SER A 163 0.53 15.29 9.04
C SER A 163 0.85 15.51 7.57
N TRP A 164 0.82 14.48 6.74
CA TRP A 164 1.05 14.60 5.30
C TRP A 164 -0.25 14.42 4.52
N LEU A 165 -0.38 15.20 3.45
CA LEU A 165 -1.44 15.10 2.44
C LEU A 165 -0.76 15.09 1.08
N GLU A 166 -0.70 13.94 0.43
CA GLU A 166 -0.10 13.79 -0.90
C GLU A 166 -1.11 13.32 -1.95
N SER A 167 -2.28 12.85 -1.52
CA SER A 167 -3.36 12.44 -2.42
C SER A 167 -4.75 12.75 -1.85
N LYS A 168 -5.66 13.16 -2.73
CA LYS A 168 -7.07 13.43 -2.43
C LYS A 168 -7.98 12.68 -3.38
N GLU A 169 -9.23 12.48 -3.01
CA GLU A 169 -10.21 11.81 -3.90
C GLU A 169 -10.32 12.54 -5.26
N SER A 170 -10.23 13.87 -5.28
CA SER A 170 -10.24 14.65 -6.53
C SER A 170 -9.13 14.27 -7.50
N ASP A 171 -7.94 13.90 -6.98
CA ASP A 171 -6.75 13.56 -7.76
C ASP A 171 -6.88 12.17 -8.41
N LEU A 172 -7.69 11.30 -7.80
CA LEU A 172 -7.90 9.91 -8.21
C LEU A 172 -9.17 9.71 -9.06
N THR A 173 -10.11 10.66 -8.99
CA THR A 173 -11.47 10.53 -9.54
C THR A 173 -11.49 10.30 -11.06
N SER A 174 -10.69 11.04 -11.82
CA SER A 174 -10.65 10.92 -13.29
C SER A 174 -10.21 9.52 -13.70
N THR A 175 -9.09 9.06 -13.17
CA THR A 175 -8.53 7.73 -13.41
C THR A 175 -9.47 6.62 -12.95
N SER A 176 -10.10 6.81 -11.78
CA SER A 176 -11.07 5.85 -11.25
C SER A 176 -12.26 5.68 -12.19
N LYS A 177 -12.78 6.76 -12.76
CA LYS A 177 -13.89 6.70 -13.75
C LYS A 177 -13.45 6.00 -15.05
N ILE A 178 -12.29 6.37 -15.60
CA ILE A 178 -11.78 5.80 -16.85
C ILE A 178 -11.57 4.28 -16.73
N TYR A 179 -11.04 3.83 -15.60
CA TYR A 179 -10.70 2.42 -15.40
C TYR A 179 -11.68 1.66 -14.51
N ASN A 180 -12.88 2.22 -14.25
CA ASN A 180 -13.93 1.59 -13.44
C ASN A 180 -13.41 1.11 -12.08
N LEU A 181 -12.74 1.99 -11.33
CA LEU A 181 -12.27 1.72 -9.98
C LEU A 181 -13.32 2.22 -8.97
N GLN A 182 -13.80 1.32 -8.13
CA GLN A 182 -14.81 1.62 -7.12
C GLN A 182 -14.19 1.65 -5.73
N PRO A 183 -14.67 2.49 -4.79
CA PRO A 183 -14.24 2.42 -3.40
C PRO A 183 -14.44 1.02 -2.82
N PHE A 184 -13.44 0.52 -2.07
CA PHE A 184 -13.49 -0.78 -1.42
C PHE A 184 -12.92 -0.69 -0.02
N MET A 185 -13.70 -1.01 1.02
CA MET A 185 -13.32 -0.84 2.42
C MET A 185 -12.75 0.58 2.71
N GLN A 186 -13.32 1.59 2.04
CA GLN A 186 -12.77 2.95 2.09
C GLN A 186 -12.80 3.54 3.51
N ASP A 187 -13.91 3.31 4.25
CA ASP A 187 -14.07 3.84 5.61
C ASP A 187 -13.04 3.26 6.61
N GLU A 188 -12.62 2.03 6.39
CA GLU A 188 -11.57 1.38 7.18
C GLU A 188 -10.20 1.94 6.84
N PHE A 189 -9.87 2.00 5.55
CA PHE A 189 -8.55 2.43 5.08
C PHE A 189 -8.31 3.93 5.26
N GLU A 190 -9.32 4.78 5.15
CA GLU A 190 -9.19 6.21 5.46
C GLU A 190 -8.73 6.48 6.90
N LYS A 191 -9.06 5.62 7.86
CA LYS A 191 -8.62 5.76 9.25
C LYS A 191 -7.10 5.65 9.40
N CYS A 192 -6.46 4.93 8.49
CA CYS A 192 -5.01 4.80 8.43
C CYS A 192 -4.40 5.53 7.22
N VAL A 193 -5.11 6.53 6.68
CA VAL A 193 -4.72 7.45 5.61
C VAL A 193 -4.37 6.77 4.28
N TRP A 194 -5.10 5.72 3.97
CA TRP A 194 -5.06 5.04 2.69
C TRP A 194 -6.38 5.21 1.92
N SER A 195 -6.30 5.44 0.62
CA SER A 195 -7.39 5.12 -0.29
C SER A 195 -7.32 3.65 -0.63
N CYS A 196 -8.46 2.99 -0.81
CA CYS A 196 -8.54 1.63 -1.31
C CYS A 196 -9.62 1.52 -2.38
N LYS A 197 -9.27 1.09 -3.57
CA LYS A 197 -10.21 0.93 -4.69
C LYS A 197 -10.06 -0.44 -5.33
N ILE A 198 -11.20 -0.99 -5.79
CA ILE A 198 -11.27 -2.26 -6.52
C ILE A 198 -11.55 -2.00 -7.99
N LYS A 199 -10.91 -2.75 -8.87
CA LYS A 199 -11.22 -2.79 -10.30
C LYS A 199 -12.51 -3.60 -10.51
N ALA A 200 -13.58 -2.95 -10.90
CA ALA A 200 -14.85 -3.60 -11.24
C ALA A 200 -14.85 -4.24 -12.64
#